data_042fea9575dda07fd11ca78dbffd8c3d
#
_entry.id   042fea9575dda07fd11ca78dbffd8c3d
#
_cell.length_a   1.000
_cell.length_b   1.000
_cell.length_c   1.000
_cell.angle_alpha   90.00
_cell.angle_beta   90.00
_cell.angle_gamma   90.00
#
_symmetry.space_group_name_H-M   'P 1'
#
loop_
_entity.id
_entity.type
_entity.pdbx_description
1 polymer ?
#
loop_
_entity_poly.entity_id
_entity_poly.type
_entity_poly.pdbx_seq_one_letter_code
_entity_poly.pdbx_strand_id
1 'polypeptide(L)'
;MKPFLLAALIPVVVLAQAPPKSPVRRPTTAEDLQLFSQVLNQIRVNHPDSIDPHELFMAAIEGMVHAADPHSFVLAVTRLSPSADSAWRSGRTYPVPIEFSFTGGAPVVLSVAPGTAAARLDIVPGDELIAVDSQPIFAESDEELQIGLAGKRGSTVALTLERRRLDGSLTRLVRVVTREKVEETTAVPVAFMLDRAVGYVRVTTFLNDKVDDDLHAALGRLEKSGMQRLVLDLRDNGGGSVAQAAAVAGEFLPRGALIYTTEYRKRPEGAPDTVRVGRSFWSHEKRYPLVVLINSGTASASELVAGALQDNDRAVIVGQPSFGKALLMNGMPLTDGSMLMLVVGHVRTPCGRVIQREYHGISRHEYYRLARAERDTVGRPSCHTVSGRTVYGGGGIYPDASLPEPDPPPLWLARIAEDELPLKWVGGYITAAGPTLPSLDSLVARAALPAAAVTQFRSFAATDGVEIPADADTRLQRALVRFVAYAKWGDEGYYRMVAVTDPEVQAAQRQFDRAATILSGLKEPP
;
A
#
# COMPACT_ATOMS: atom_id res chain seq x y z
N MET A 1 66.11 -72.87 20.74
CA MET A 1 64.85 -72.15 20.41
C MET A 1 65.11 -70.69 20.70
N LYS A 2 65.23 -69.88 19.64
CA LYS A 2 65.43 -68.42 19.72
C LYS A 2 64.12 -67.77 19.39
N PRO A 3 63.62 -66.72 20.11
CA PRO A 3 62.42 -66.00 19.73
C PRO A 3 62.73 -64.91 18.66
N PHE A 4 61.93 -64.89 17.62
CA PHE A 4 61.94 -63.86 16.60
C PHE A 4 61.23 -62.64 17.17
N LEU A 5 61.89 -61.47 17.17
CA LEU A 5 61.26 -60.16 17.37
C LEU A 5 60.73 -59.68 16.05
N LEU A 6 59.44 -59.51 15.98
CA LEU A 6 58.76 -58.83 14.88
C LEU A 6 58.76 -57.31 15.14
N ALA A 7 59.53 -56.56 14.36
CA ALA A 7 59.49 -55.09 14.37
C ALA A 7 58.31 -54.58 13.54
N ALA A 8 57.33 -53.95 14.20
CA ALA A 8 56.21 -53.29 13.52
C ALA A 8 56.68 -51.95 12.96
N LEU A 9 56.70 -51.84 11.64
CA LEU A 9 56.84 -50.54 10.91
C LEU A 9 55.55 -49.78 10.98
N ILE A 10 55.51 -48.65 11.71
CA ILE A 10 54.40 -47.68 11.69
C ILE A 10 54.65 -46.72 10.52
N PRO A 11 53.72 -46.58 9.54
CA PRO A 11 53.89 -45.61 8.49
C PRO A 11 53.66 -44.21 9.06
N VAL A 12 54.67 -43.37 8.99
CA VAL A 12 54.53 -41.92 9.24
C VAL A 12 53.76 -41.28 8.05
N VAL A 13 52.48 -41.00 8.26
CA VAL A 13 51.68 -40.19 7.33
C VAL A 13 52.11 -38.75 7.48
N VAL A 14 52.92 -38.25 6.56
CA VAL A 14 53.21 -36.83 6.42
C VAL A 14 51.97 -36.17 5.86
N LEU A 15 51.16 -35.54 6.70
CA LEU A 15 50.10 -34.65 6.29
C LEU A 15 50.74 -33.46 5.57
N ALA A 16 50.72 -33.46 4.23
CA ALA A 16 51.07 -32.30 3.44
C ALA A 16 50.05 -31.20 3.75
N GLN A 17 50.48 -30.16 4.49
CA GLN A 17 49.69 -28.96 4.66
C GLN A 17 49.45 -28.34 3.29
N ALA A 18 48.15 -28.16 2.91
CA ALA A 18 47.80 -27.42 1.71
C ALA A 18 48.42 -26.00 1.78
N PRO A 19 48.97 -25.49 0.69
CA PRO A 19 49.54 -24.16 0.71
C PRO A 19 48.49 -23.15 1.12
N PRO A 20 48.84 -22.11 1.88
CA PRO A 20 47.90 -21.06 2.26
C PRO A 20 47.30 -20.47 1.00
N LYS A 21 45.96 -20.45 0.92
CA LYS A 21 45.24 -19.81 -0.19
C LYS A 21 45.73 -18.35 -0.23
N SER A 22 46.40 -17.97 -1.32
CA SER A 22 46.75 -16.56 -1.56
C SER A 22 45.51 -15.71 -1.39
N PRO A 23 45.62 -14.54 -0.73
CA PRO A 23 44.47 -13.64 -0.60
C PRO A 23 43.97 -13.30 -2.00
N VAL A 24 42.72 -13.65 -2.29
CA VAL A 24 42.09 -13.30 -3.58
C VAL A 24 42.06 -11.78 -3.65
N ARG A 25 42.86 -11.20 -4.58
CA ARG A 25 42.87 -9.77 -4.84
C ARG A 25 41.46 -9.37 -5.31
N ARG A 26 40.84 -8.41 -4.64
CA ARG A 26 39.58 -7.81 -5.12
C ARG A 26 39.90 -6.97 -6.35
N PRO A 27 39.10 -7.07 -7.42
CA PRO A 27 39.28 -6.21 -8.59
C PRO A 27 39.06 -4.74 -8.20
N THR A 28 39.66 -3.84 -8.94
CA THR A 28 39.42 -2.40 -8.83
C THR A 28 38.16 -2.03 -9.58
N THR A 29 37.54 -0.91 -9.23
CA THR A 29 36.36 -0.38 -9.97
C THR A 29 36.63 -0.23 -11.47
N ALA A 30 37.87 0.13 -11.86
CA ALA A 30 38.25 0.22 -13.27
C ALA A 30 38.24 -1.14 -13.97
N GLU A 31 38.73 -2.19 -13.30
CA GLU A 31 38.69 -3.57 -13.81
C GLU A 31 37.25 -4.07 -13.95
N ASP A 32 36.37 -3.75 -12.96
CA ASP A 32 34.95 -4.08 -13.01
C ASP A 32 34.23 -3.38 -14.18
N LEU A 33 34.49 -2.08 -14.41
CA LEU A 33 33.93 -1.33 -15.54
C LEU A 33 34.42 -1.88 -16.90
N GLN A 34 35.68 -2.31 -16.97
CA GLN A 34 36.23 -2.94 -18.16
C GLN A 34 35.52 -4.30 -18.44
N LEU A 35 35.33 -5.12 -17.40
CA LEU A 35 34.61 -6.37 -17.52
C LEU A 35 33.14 -6.13 -17.97
N PHE A 36 32.47 -5.17 -17.38
CA PHE A 36 31.11 -4.78 -17.77
C PHE A 36 31.03 -4.42 -19.27
N SER A 37 31.96 -3.56 -19.73
CA SER A 37 32.03 -3.15 -21.14
C SER A 37 32.31 -4.34 -22.07
N GLN A 38 33.15 -5.29 -21.66
CA GLN A 38 33.40 -6.52 -22.44
C GLN A 38 32.14 -7.38 -22.56
N VAL A 39 31.41 -7.60 -21.45
CA VAL A 39 30.17 -8.39 -21.46
C VAL A 39 29.12 -7.75 -22.37
N LEU A 40 28.91 -6.42 -22.23
CA LEU A 40 27.98 -5.69 -23.08
C LEU A 40 28.32 -5.82 -24.56
N ASN A 41 29.62 -5.69 -24.91
CA ASN A 41 30.05 -5.84 -26.29
C ASN A 41 29.86 -7.29 -26.83
N GLN A 42 30.10 -8.31 -25.98
CA GLN A 42 29.86 -9.70 -26.37
C GLN A 42 28.38 -9.98 -26.64
N ILE A 43 27.48 -9.45 -25.80
CA ILE A 43 26.03 -9.57 -26.05
C ILE A 43 25.68 -8.89 -27.36
N ARG A 44 26.10 -7.64 -27.55
CA ARG A 44 25.78 -6.86 -28.76
C ARG A 44 26.26 -7.52 -30.06
N VAL A 45 27.41 -8.22 -30.04
CA VAL A 45 28.03 -8.80 -31.25
C VAL A 45 27.54 -10.22 -31.47
N ASN A 46 27.29 -11.01 -30.44
CA ASN A 46 27.10 -12.45 -30.56
C ASN A 46 25.68 -12.94 -30.26
N HIS A 47 24.82 -12.10 -29.63
CA HIS A 47 23.45 -12.52 -29.35
C HIS A 47 22.67 -12.65 -30.66
N PRO A 48 21.86 -13.74 -30.83
CA PRO A 48 21.14 -13.99 -32.09
C PRO A 48 20.09 -12.92 -32.40
N ASP A 49 19.51 -12.31 -31.34
CA ASP A 49 18.52 -11.23 -31.49
C ASP A 49 19.18 -9.86 -31.29
N SER A 50 18.67 -8.85 -32.01
CA SER A 50 19.09 -7.46 -31.82
C SER A 50 18.47 -6.91 -30.56
N ILE A 51 19.29 -6.67 -29.51
CA ILE A 51 18.85 -6.10 -28.24
C ILE A 51 19.30 -4.64 -28.21
N ASP A 52 18.40 -3.74 -27.76
CA ASP A 52 18.75 -2.35 -27.56
C ASP A 52 19.80 -2.23 -26.43
N PRO A 53 20.98 -1.66 -26.69
CA PRO A 53 21.98 -1.43 -25.66
C PRO A 53 21.46 -0.63 -24.47
N HIS A 54 20.52 0.30 -24.68
CA HIS A 54 19.92 1.10 -23.61
C HIS A 54 19.14 0.22 -22.62
N GLU A 55 18.36 -0.73 -23.11
CA GLU A 55 17.63 -1.69 -22.25
C GLU A 55 18.59 -2.51 -21.38
N LEU A 56 19.73 -2.94 -21.95
CA LEU A 56 20.77 -3.66 -21.20
C LEU A 56 21.39 -2.79 -20.11
N PHE A 57 21.63 -1.49 -20.40
CA PHE A 57 22.14 -0.56 -19.41
C PHE A 57 21.14 -0.32 -18.27
N MET A 58 19.87 -0.14 -18.60
CA MET A 58 18.81 0.05 -17.58
C MET A 58 18.66 -1.18 -16.71
N ALA A 59 18.64 -2.38 -17.28
CA ALA A 59 18.62 -3.62 -16.51
C ALA A 59 19.85 -3.78 -15.59
N ALA A 60 21.03 -3.36 -16.04
CA ALA A 60 22.24 -3.38 -15.22
C ALA A 60 22.17 -2.36 -14.08
N ILE A 61 21.66 -1.14 -14.32
CA ILE A 61 21.43 -0.12 -13.30
C ILE A 61 20.44 -0.63 -12.24
N GLU A 62 19.32 -1.20 -12.66
CA GLU A 62 18.34 -1.81 -11.76
C GLU A 62 18.96 -2.93 -10.93
N GLY A 63 19.73 -3.83 -11.55
CA GLY A 63 20.44 -4.89 -10.86
C GLY A 63 21.41 -4.37 -9.81
N MET A 64 22.15 -3.30 -10.11
CA MET A 64 23.07 -2.65 -9.18
C MET A 64 22.33 -1.98 -7.99
N VAL A 65 21.24 -1.29 -8.27
CA VAL A 65 20.40 -0.64 -7.24
C VAL A 65 19.77 -1.68 -6.33
N HIS A 66 19.21 -2.76 -6.89
CA HIS A 66 18.62 -3.85 -6.11
C HIS A 66 19.64 -4.68 -5.33
N ALA A 67 20.92 -4.71 -5.76
CA ALA A 67 21.99 -5.34 -4.98
C ALA A 67 22.38 -4.53 -3.74
N ALA A 68 22.06 -3.22 -3.71
CA ALA A 68 22.30 -2.38 -2.54
C ALA A 68 21.26 -2.62 -1.45
N ASP A 69 19.98 -2.64 -1.81
CA ASP A 69 18.84 -2.92 -0.92
C ASP A 69 17.56 -3.23 -1.74
N PRO A 70 16.52 -3.84 -1.13
CA PRO A 70 15.30 -4.22 -1.86
C PRO A 70 14.35 -3.05 -2.17
N HIS A 71 14.62 -1.84 -1.68
CA HIS A 71 13.70 -0.71 -1.73
C HIS A 71 14.16 0.42 -2.64
N SER A 72 15.47 0.55 -2.89
CA SER A 72 16.00 1.51 -3.84
C SER A 72 15.60 1.15 -5.26
N PHE A 73 15.28 2.16 -6.08
CA PHE A 73 14.86 1.97 -7.47
C PHE A 73 15.14 3.22 -8.31
N VAL A 74 15.12 3.05 -9.63
CA VAL A 74 15.16 4.17 -10.57
C VAL A 74 13.75 4.42 -11.09
N LEU A 75 13.28 5.66 -10.93
CA LEU A 75 12.08 6.15 -11.59
C LEU A 75 12.50 6.57 -13.01
N ALA A 76 12.15 5.76 -13.99
CA ALA A 76 12.45 6.06 -15.39
C ALA A 76 11.69 7.32 -15.83
N VAL A 77 12.26 8.01 -16.82
CA VAL A 77 11.52 9.06 -17.56
C VAL A 77 10.35 8.36 -18.28
N THR A 78 9.14 8.86 -18.06
CA THR A 78 7.95 8.32 -18.76
C THR A 78 8.17 8.38 -20.27
N ARG A 79 7.82 7.31 -21.01
CA ARG A 79 7.98 7.16 -22.48
C ARG A 79 7.08 8.11 -23.31
N LEU A 80 6.51 9.11 -22.68
CA LEU A 80 5.63 10.10 -23.31
C LEU A 80 6.44 11.09 -24.15
N SER A 81 5.78 11.70 -25.12
CA SER A 81 6.42 12.80 -25.83
C SER A 81 6.87 13.86 -24.81
N PRO A 82 8.08 14.40 -24.91
CA PRO A 82 8.60 15.37 -23.94
C PRO A 82 7.68 16.57 -23.70
N SER A 83 6.88 16.92 -24.70
CA SER A 83 5.89 18.00 -24.62
C SER A 83 4.66 17.62 -23.79
N ALA A 84 4.16 16.39 -23.89
CA ALA A 84 3.02 15.89 -23.12
C ALA A 84 3.40 15.71 -21.64
N ASP A 85 4.54 15.09 -21.37
CA ASP A 85 5.07 14.93 -20.01
C ASP A 85 5.33 16.28 -19.34
N SER A 86 5.99 17.23 -20.05
CA SER A 86 6.22 18.58 -19.54
C SER A 86 4.93 19.35 -19.27
N ALA A 87 3.92 19.20 -20.09
CA ALA A 87 2.61 19.85 -19.89
C ALA A 87 1.88 19.28 -18.67
N TRP A 88 1.93 17.95 -18.48
CA TRP A 88 1.36 17.27 -17.34
C TRP A 88 2.06 17.68 -16.04
N ARG A 89 3.38 17.51 -15.96
CA ARG A 89 4.17 17.87 -14.76
C ARG A 89 4.10 19.35 -14.39
N SER A 90 3.88 20.22 -15.35
CA SER A 90 3.71 21.66 -15.09
C SER A 90 2.29 22.06 -14.70
N GLY A 91 1.34 21.13 -14.60
CA GLY A 91 -0.07 21.39 -14.28
C GLY A 91 -0.80 22.25 -15.34
N ARG A 92 -0.28 22.28 -16.58
CA ARG A 92 -0.90 23.03 -17.70
C ARG A 92 -2.01 22.24 -18.40
N THR A 93 -2.09 20.94 -18.13
CA THR A 93 -3.14 20.07 -18.63
C THR A 93 -4.03 19.60 -17.49
N TYR A 94 -5.28 19.32 -17.80
CA TYR A 94 -6.30 18.86 -16.85
C TYR A 94 -6.78 17.48 -17.27
N PRO A 95 -6.95 16.53 -16.33
CA PRO A 95 -7.42 15.20 -16.62
C PRO A 95 -8.90 15.16 -17.01
N VAL A 96 -9.36 14.03 -17.50
CA VAL A 96 -10.77 13.65 -17.38
C VAL A 96 -11.02 13.16 -15.96
N PRO A 97 -12.16 13.49 -15.34
CA PRO A 97 -12.44 13.12 -13.96
C PRO A 97 -12.97 11.68 -13.83
N ILE A 98 -12.26 10.73 -14.43
CA ILE A 98 -12.60 9.29 -14.47
C ILE A 98 -11.32 8.50 -14.22
N GLU A 99 -11.36 7.54 -13.32
CA GLU A 99 -10.31 6.56 -13.10
C GLU A 99 -10.62 5.27 -13.86
N PHE A 100 -9.59 4.63 -14.39
CA PHE A 100 -9.71 3.40 -15.15
C PHE A 100 -8.88 2.27 -14.54
N SER A 101 -9.37 1.03 -14.67
CA SER A 101 -8.63 -0.19 -14.39
C SER A 101 -8.16 -0.83 -15.70
N PHE A 102 -6.96 -1.43 -15.69
CA PHE A 102 -6.33 -2.10 -16.84
C PHE A 102 -6.15 -3.61 -16.66
N THR A 103 -6.82 -4.22 -15.69
CA THR A 103 -6.52 -5.58 -15.27
C THR A 103 -6.93 -6.66 -16.28
N GLY A 104 -7.83 -6.39 -17.21
CA GLY A 104 -8.42 -7.44 -18.06
C GLY A 104 -8.43 -7.15 -19.57
N GLY A 105 -7.63 -6.21 -20.09
CA GLY A 105 -7.60 -5.87 -21.50
C GLY A 105 -7.96 -4.41 -21.78
N ALA A 106 -9.16 -4.11 -22.31
CA ALA A 106 -9.58 -2.72 -22.50
C ALA A 106 -9.78 -2.01 -21.16
N PRO A 107 -9.49 -0.69 -21.08
CA PRO A 107 -9.67 0.08 -19.83
C PRO A 107 -11.12 0.08 -19.38
N VAL A 108 -11.38 -0.24 -18.12
CA VAL A 108 -12.71 -0.26 -17.50
C VAL A 108 -12.83 0.90 -16.53
N VAL A 109 -13.93 1.63 -16.58
CA VAL A 109 -14.24 2.71 -15.63
C VAL A 109 -14.24 2.12 -14.20
N LEU A 110 -13.35 2.59 -13.37
CA LEU A 110 -13.27 2.23 -11.95
C LEU A 110 -14.12 3.18 -11.10
N SER A 111 -13.94 4.48 -11.30
CA SER A 111 -14.69 5.52 -10.60
C SER A 111 -14.87 6.77 -11.45
N VAL A 112 -15.87 7.58 -11.09
CA VAL A 112 -16.08 8.94 -11.63
C VAL A 112 -16.04 9.92 -10.46
N ALA A 113 -15.17 10.93 -10.55
CA ALA A 113 -14.96 11.87 -9.47
C ALA A 113 -16.26 12.62 -9.08
N PRO A 114 -16.67 12.56 -7.82
CA PRO A 114 -17.91 13.22 -7.36
C PRO A 114 -17.85 14.73 -7.56
N GLY A 115 -19.02 15.34 -7.80
CA GLY A 115 -19.13 16.79 -7.96
C GLY A 115 -18.70 17.33 -9.33
N THR A 116 -18.09 16.51 -10.17
CA THR A 116 -17.63 16.89 -11.53
C THR A 116 -18.76 16.87 -12.57
N ALA A 117 -18.50 17.45 -13.74
CA ALA A 117 -19.44 17.38 -14.86
C ALA A 117 -19.66 15.93 -15.32
N ALA A 118 -18.61 15.10 -15.31
CA ALA A 118 -18.66 13.69 -15.69
C ALA A 118 -19.61 12.87 -14.81
N ALA A 119 -19.70 13.16 -13.52
CA ALA A 119 -20.61 12.47 -12.59
C ALA A 119 -22.10 12.57 -12.98
N ARG A 120 -22.46 13.48 -13.91
CA ARG A 120 -23.83 13.67 -14.40
C ARG A 120 -24.08 13.03 -15.77
N LEU A 121 -23.07 12.36 -16.35
CA LEU A 121 -23.12 11.86 -17.74
C LEU A 121 -23.59 10.41 -17.86
N ASP A 122 -24.13 9.81 -16.80
CA ASP A 122 -24.47 8.38 -16.79
C ASP A 122 -23.28 7.52 -17.27
N ILE A 123 -22.10 7.79 -16.67
CA ILE A 123 -20.93 6.93 -16.75
C ILE A 123 -20.86 6.18 -15.42
N VAL A 124 -20.75 4.88 -15.46
CA VAL A 124 -20.75 4.05 -14.25
C VAL A 124 -19.53 3.12 -14.19
N PRO A 125 -19.09 2.72 -12.99
CA PRO A 125 -18.09 1.69 -12.86
C PRO A 125 -18.49 0.42 -13.63
N GLY A 126 -17.51 -0.19 -14.32
CA GLY A 126 -17.73 -1.33 -15.18
C GLY A 126 -18.01 -1.00 -16.66
N ASP A 127 -18.16 0.27 -17.03
CA ASP A 127 -18.19 0.68 -18.43
C ASP A 127 -16.79 0.49 -19.05
N GLU A 128 -16.70 -0.22 -20.17
CA GLU A 128 -15.45 -0.46 -20.87
C GLU A 128 -15.18 0.67 -21.88
N LEU A 129 -13.97 1.25 -21.86
CA LEU A 129 -13.58 2.32 -22.77
C LEU A 129 -13.09 1.70 -24.09
N ILE A 130 -13.84 1.92 -25.19
CA ILE A 130 -13.58 1.31 -26.50
C ILE A 130 -12.82 2.26 -27.42
N ALA A 131 -13.15 3.57 -27.39
CA ALA A 131 -12.52 4.56 -28.24
C ALA A 131 -12.55 5.96 -27.63
N VAL A 132 -11.59 6.79 -28.02
CA VAL A 132 -11.47 8.22 -27.65
C VAL A 132 -11.50 9.03 -28.94
N ASP A 133 -12.41 10.01 -29.03
CA ASP A 133 -12.65 10.83 -30.23
C ASP A 133 -12.77 9.97 -31.50
N SER A 134 -13.48 8.82 -31.39
CA SER A 134 -13.70 7.83 -32.44
C SER A 134 -12.43 7.09 -32.90
N GLN A 135 -11.32 7.21 -32.20
CA GLN A 135 -10.10 6.46 -32.46
C GLN A 135 -9.93 5.33 -31.44
N PRO A 136 -9.44 4.15 -31.86
CA PRO A 136 -9.11 3.07 -30.91
C PRO A 136 -8.10 3.55 -29.87
N ILE A 137 -8.16 2.94 -28.68
CA ILE A 137 -7.25 3.25 -27.59
C ILE A 137 -5.96 2.45 -27.78
N PHE A 138 -4.83 3.13 -27.59
CA PHE A 138 -3.48 2.55 -27.58
C PHE A 138 -2.77 3.04 -26.31
N ALA A 139 -3.18 2.54 -25.14
CA ALA A 139 -2.52 2.80 -23.87
C ALA A 139 -2.23 1.45 -23.20
N GLU A 140 -1.01 1.30 -22.67
CA GLU A 140 -0.58 0.09 -21.97
C GLU A 140 -0.69 0.23 -20.43
N SER A 141 -1.01 1.45 -19.96
CA SER A 141 -1.16 1.75 -18.55
C SER A 141 -2.20 2.84 -18.30
N ASP A 142 -2.70 2.92 -17.05
CA ASP A 142 -3.59 4.02 -16.61
C ASP A 142 -2.90 5.38 -16.77
N GLU A 143 -1.62 5.50 -16.42
CA GLU A 143 -0.88 6.75 -16.55
C GLU A 143 -0.82 7.22 -18.00
N GLU A 144 -0.53 6.34 -18.95
CA GLU A 144 -0.54 6.67 -20.40
C GLU A 144 -1.92 7.12 -20.86
N LEU A 145 -2.97 6.42 -20.43
CA LEU A 145 -4.34 6.77 -20.77
C LEU A 145 -4.70 8.14 -20.21
N GLN A 146 -4.44 8.39 -18.93
CA GLN A 146 -4.74 9.68 -18.28
C GLN A 146 -4.03 10.85 -18.96
N ILE A 147 -2.78 10.68 -19.34
CA ILE A 147 -2.02 11.71 -20.06
C ILE A 147 -2.56 11.90 -21.47
N GLY A 148 -2.90 10.80 -22.17
CA GLY A 148 -3.53 10.86 -23.51
C GLY A 148 -4.89 11.54 -23.48
N LEU A 149 -5.66 11.36 -22.42
CA LEU A 149 -6.96 11.99 -22.20
C LEU A 149 -6.86 13.45 -21.74
N ALA A 150 -5.73 13.86 -21.14
CA ALA A 150 -5.56 15.20 -20.59
C ALA A 150 -5.52 16.29 -21.66
N GLY A 151 -5.88 17.51 -21.29
CA GLY A 151 -5.87 18.64 -22.19
C GLY A 151 -6.17 19.97 -21.52
N LYS A 152 -6.51 20.99 -22.31
CA LYS A 152 -6.82 22.32 -21.77
C LYS A 152 -8.03 22.28 -20.86
N ARG A 153 -8.03 23.07 -19.80
CA ARG A 153 -9.17 23.21 -18.89
C ARG A 153 -10.42 23.61 -19.66
N GLY A 154 -11.51 22.90 -19.41
CA GLY A 154 -12.82 23.13 -20.04
C GLY A 154 -12.92 22.61 -21.47
N SER A 155 -11.85 22.07 -22.07
CA SER A 155 -11.98 21.33 -23.33
C SER A 155 -12.66 19.98 -23.11
N THR A 156 -13.23 19.43 -24.16
CA THR A 156 -13.98 18.16 -24.10
C THR A 156 -13.27 17.06 -24.87
N VAL A 157 -13.62 15.82 -24.55
CA VAL A 157 -13.24 14.61 -25.27
C VAL A 157 -14.44 13.68 -25.35
N ALA A 158 -14.63 13.02 -26.47
CA ALA A 158 -15.71 12.04 -26.67
C ALA A 158 -15.20 10.64 -26.31
N LEU A 159 -15.78 10.05 -25.28
CA LEU A 159 -15.49 8.67 -24.87
C LEU A 159 -16.57 7.75 -25.43
N THR A 160 -16.17 6.71 -26.16
CA THR A 160 -17.05 5.61 -26.56
C THR A 160 -16.91 4.50 -25.53
N LEU A 161 -17.98 4.25 -24.80
CA LEU A 161 -18.05 3.28 -23.71
C LEU A 161 -18.96 2.11 -24.13
N GLU A 162 -18.63 0.90 -23.65
CA GLU A 162 -19.48 -0.27 -23.79
C GLU A 162 -19.89 -0.78 -22.42
N ARG A 163 -21.20 -0.82 -22.16
CA ARG A 163 -21.79 -1.27 -20.89
C ARG A 163 -22.39 -2.65 -21.04
N ARG A 164 -21.97 -3.58 -20.22
CA ARG A 164 -22.57 -4.90 -20.12
C ARG A 164 -23.82 -4.84 -19.23
N ARG A 165 -24.94 -5.21 -19.80
CA ARG A 165 -26.22 -5.32 -19.08
C ARG A 165 -26.31 -6.64 -18.31
N LEU A 166 -27.28 -6.71 -17.39
CA LEU A 166 -27.51 -7.89 -16.54
C LEU A 166 -27.90 -9.14 -17.32
N ASP A 167 -28.49 -8.98 -18.51
CA ASP A 167 -28.83 -10.07 -19.45
C ASP A 167 -27.65 -10.48 -20.36
N GLY A 168 -26.46 -9.91 -20.14
CA GLY A 168 -25.25 -10.15 -20.91
C GLY A 168 -25.17 -9.35 -22.20
N SER A 169 -26.20 -8.61 -22.61
CA SER A 169 -26.14 -7.75 -23.79
C SER A 169 -25.24 -6.54 -23.57
N LEU A 170 -24.62 -6.06 -24.67
CA LEU A 170 -23.73 -4.91 -24.66
C LEU A 170 -24.46 -3.66 -25.20
N THR A 171 -24.29 -2.54 -24.54
CA THR A 171 -24.83 -1.27 -24.98
C THR A 171 -23.71 -0.27 -25.16
N ARG A 172 -23.56 0.25 -26.39
CA ARG A 172 -22.57 1.27 -26.69
C ARG A 172 -23.11 2.66 -26.38
N LEU A 173 -22.33 3.45 -25.69
CA LEU A 173 -22.64 4.79 -25.22
C LEU A 173 -21.53 5.75 -25.65
N VAL A 174 -21.90 6.94 -26.15
CA VAL A 174 -20.92 8.01 -26.37
C VAL A 174 -21.18 9.11 -25.34
N ARG A 175 -20.11 9.51 -24.64
CA ARG A 175 -20.18 10.57 -23.63
C ARG A 175 -19.11 11.63 -23.90
N VAL A 176 -19.53 12.88 -23.90
CA VAL A 176 -18.62 14.02 -24.08
C VAL A 176 -18.23 14.51 -22.69
N VAL A 177 -17.00 14.25 -22.32
CA VAL A 177 -16.45 14.54 -20.99
C VAL A 177 -15.64 15.82 -21.02
N THR A 178 -15.84 16.69 -20.04
CA THR A 178 -15.09 17.95 -19.89
C THR A 178 -13.84 17.69 -19.05
N ARG A 179 -12.69 18.22 -19.49
CA ARG A 179 -11.44 18.23 -18.73
C ARG A 179 -11.51 19.31 -17.67
N GLU A 180 -11.38 18.92 -16.43
CA GLU A 180 -11.51 19.83 -15.30
C GLU A 180 -10.52 19.47 -14.17
N LYS A 181 -10.35 20.37 -13.23
CA LYS A 181 -9.55 20.07 -12.04
C LYS A 181 -10.30 19.02 -11.23
N VAL A 182 -9.67 17.88 -11.01
CA VAL A 182 -10.12 16.89 -10.04
C VAL A 182 -9.52 17.30 -8.70
N GLU A 183 -10.33 17.34 -7.66
CA GLU A 183 -9.79 17.49 -6.30
C GLU A 183 -8.96 16.24 -5.97
N GLU A 184 -7.79 16.47 -5.37
CA GLU A 184 -6.94 15.36 -4.93
C GLU A 184 -7.76 14.48 -3.98
N THR A 185 -7.69 13.17 -4.18
CA THR A 185 -8.30 12.21 -3.25
C THR A 185 -7.72 12.41 -1.86
N THR A 186 -8.58 12.63 -0.88
CA THR A 186 -8.12 12.78 0.50
C THR A 186 -7.45 11.51 0.99
N ALA A 187 -6.36 11.65 1.73
CA ALA A 187 -5.73 10.52 2.42
C ALA A 187 -6.58 9.96 3.57
N VAL A 188 -7.66 10.67 3.94
CA VAL A 188 -8.64 10.27 4.95
C VAL A 188 -10.01 10.10 4.30
N PRO A 189 -10.21 9.06 3.46
CA PRO A 189 -11.42 8.90 2.65
C PRO A 189 -12.67 8.65 3.48
N VAL A 190 -12.51 8.20 4.72
CA VAL A 190 -13.64 7.95 5.60
C VAL A 190 -13.34 8.30 7.06
N ALA A 191 -14.31 8.98 7.67
CA ALA A 191 -14.35 9.24 9.10
C ALA A 191 -15.82 9.29 9.54
N PHE A 192 -16.26 8.34 10.35
CA PHE A 192 -17.67 8.25 10.80
C PHE A 192 -17.79 7.55 12.16
N MET A 193 -18.96 7.68 12.78
CA MET A 193 -19.29 7.00 14.03
C MET A 193 -19.71 5.56 13.76
N LEU A 194 -18.98 4.57 14.33
CA LEU A 194 -19.38 3.15 14.30
C LEU A 194 -20.61 2.90 15.19
N ASP A 195 -20.63 3.59 16.31
CA ASP A 195 -21.75 3.62 17.26
C ASP A 195 -21.84 5.02 17.93
N ARG A 196 -22.56 5.13 19.03
CA ARG A 196 -22.77 6.42 19.73
C ARG A 196 -21.50 7.03 20.35
N ALA A 197 -20.43 6.22 20.54
CA ALA A 197 -19.22 6.62 21.25
C ALA A 197 -17.92 6.32 20.50
N VAL A 198 -17.95 5.43 19.51
CA VAL A 198 -16.78 4.96 18.79
C VAL A 198 -16.69 5.60 17.42
N GLY A 199 -15.64 6.38 17.20
CA GLY A 199 -15.25 6.87 15.88
C GLY A 199 -14.34 5.87 15.16
N TYR A 200 -14.44 5.86 13.85
CA TYR A 200 -13.55 5.14 12.94
C TYR A 200 -12.99 6.12 11.92
N VAL A 201 -11.66 6.08 11.76
CA VAL A 201 -10.95 6.86 10.75
C VAL A 201 -9.99 5.94 10.02
N ARG A 202 -9.96 6.00 8.69
CA ARG A 202 -8.95 5.31 7.87
C ARG A 202 -8.03 6.33 7.23
N VAL A 203 -6.72 6.06 7.31
CA VAL A 203 -5.68 6.79 6.58
C VAL A 203 -5.05 5.84 5.58
N THR A 204 -5.20 6.13 4.30
CA THR A 204 -4.81 5.21 3.21
C THR A 204 -3.40 5.45 2.67
N THR A 205 -2.87 6.65 2.84
CA THR A 205 -1.54 7.02 2.35
C THR A 205 -0.96 8.18 3.15
N PHE A 206 0.36 8.34 3.11
CA PHE A 206 1.09 9.53 3.56
C PHE A 206 1.77 10.28 2.40
N LEU A 207 1.40 10.01 1.16
CA LEU A 207 1.95 10.70 -0.02
C LEU A 207 1.35 12.10 -0.22
N ASN A 208 0.17 12.36 0.32
CA ASN A 208 -0.49 13.66 0.27
C ASN A 208 0.07 14.61 1.34
N ASP A 209 0.27 15.88 1.00
CA ASP A 209 0.84 16.90 1.91
C ASP A 209 -0.16 17.45 2.95
N LYS A 210 -1.42 16.99 2.93
CA LYS A 210 -2.52 17.46 3.82
C LYS A 210 -3.09 16.37 4.71
N VAL A 211 -2.37 15.26 4.92
CA VAL A 211 -2.89 14.13 5.70
C VAL A 211 -3.20 14.53 7.14
N ASP A 212 -2.35 15.34 7.76
CA ASP A 212 -2.54 15.84 9.11
C ASP A 212 -3.72 16.82 9.19
N ASP A 213 -3.89 17.74 8.26
CA ASP A 213 -5.03 18.65 8.19
C ASP A 213 -6.35 17.89 8.00
N ASP A 214 -6.37 16.93 7.06
CA ASP A 214 -7.53 16.08 6.78
C ASP A 214 -7.93 15.24 8.00
N LEU A 215 -6.94 14.65 8.68
CA LEU A 215 -7.17 13.89 9.92
C LEU A 215 -7.68 14.81 11.02
N HIS A 216 -7.05 15.96 11.25
CA HIS A 216 -7.47 16.94 12.26
C HIS A 216 -8.92 17.35 12.07
N ALA A 217 -9.30 17.69 10.82
CA ALA A 217 -10.67 18.05 10.49
C ALA A 217 -11.65 16.88 10.71
N ALA A 218 -11.25 15.65 10.36
CA ALA A 218 -12.04 14.44 10.58
C ALA A 218 -12.29 14.18 12.07
N LEU A 219 -11.23 14.23 12.88
CA LEU A 219 -11.32 14.08 14.34
C LEU A 219 -12.23 15.15 14.97
N GLY A 220 -12.10 16.41 14.55
CA GLY A 220 -12.96 17.49 15.02
C GLY A 220 -14.46 17.28 14.70
N ARG A 221 -14.78 16.68 13.56
CA ARG A 221 -16.17 16.31 13.21
C ARG A 221 -16.69 15.17 14.12
N LEU A 222 -15.89 14.14 14.34
CA LEU A 222 -16.26 13.00 15.19
C LEU A 222 -16.43 13.42 16.66
N GLU A 223 -15.55 14.27 17.17
CA GLU A 223 -15.63 14.82 18.53
C GLU A 223 -16.94 15.61 18.73
N LYS A 224 -17.32 16.45 17.76
CA LYS A 224 -18.62 17.16 17.77
C LYS A 224 -19.81 16.19 17.70
N SER A 225 -19.63 15.01 17.12
CA SER A 225 -20.65 13.95 17.07
C SER A 225 -20.70 13.09 18.34
N GLY A 226 -19.89 13.40 19.34
CA GLY A 226 -19.88 12.70 20.63
C GLY A 226 -18.89 11.54 20.73
N MET A 227 -17.87 11.47 19.86
CA MET A 227 -16.85 10.43 19.92
C MET A 227 -16.10 10.48 21.26
N GLN A 228 -15.95 9.31 21.88
CA GLN A 228 -15.21 9.10 23.12
C GLN A 228 -14.05 8.09 22.97
N ARG A 229 -14.01 7.33 21.88
CA ARG A 229 -13.03 6.27 21.57
C ARG A 229 -12.78 6.25 20.07
N LEU A 230 -11.56 5.91 19.64
CA LEU A 230 -11.18 5.95 18.24
C LEU A 230 -10.53 4.64 17.77
N VAL A 231 -10.99 4.11 16.65
CA VAL A 231 -10.25 3.15 15.82
C VAL A 231 -9.59 3.92 14.67
N LEU A 232 -8.27 3.92 14.64
CA LEU A 232 -7.45 4.45 13.55
C LEU A 232 -6.98 3.28 12.68
N ASP A 233 -7.43 3.20 11.44
CA ASP A 233 -7.09 2.11 10.52
C ASP A 233 -5.96 2.54 9.58
N LEU A 234 -4.79 1.89 9.72
CA LEU A 234 -3.59 2.06 8.90
C LEU A 234 -3.31 0.82 8.03
N ARG A 235 -4.21 -0.14 7.97
CA ARG A 235 -4.03 -1.34 7.14
C ARG A 235 -3.90 -0.96 5.67
N ASP A 236 -3.00 -1.65 4.98
CA ASP A 236 -2.67 -1.45 3.56
C ASP A 236 -2.14 -0.05 3.19
N ASN A 237 -1.77 0.75 4.20
CA ASN A 237 -1.12 2.03 4.00
C ASN A 237 0.39 1.84 3.85
N GLY A 238 0.89 1.94 2.63
CA GLY A 238 2.32 1.74 2.29
C GLY A 238 3.26 2.86 2.78
N GLY A 239 2.72 3.89 3.44
CA GLY A 239 3.50 5.02 3.93
C GLY A 239 3.52 6.24 3.00
N GLY A 240 4.63 6.96 3.00
CA GLY A 240 4.84 8.21 2.27
C GLY A 240 5.72 9.19 3.06
N SER A 241 5.27 10.42 3.23
CA SER A 241 5.99 11.51 3.91
C SER A 241 6.17 11.22 5.41
N VAL A 242 7.42 11.17 5.86
CA VAL A 242 7.74 11.03 7.29
C VAL A 242 7.32 12.28 8.09
N ALA A 243 7.25 13.44 7.45
CA ALA A 243 6.78 14.67 8.08
C ALA A 243 5.28 14.59 8.38
N GLN A 244 4.48 14.11 7.41
CA GLN A 244 3.04 13.88 7.60
C GLN A 244 2.77 12.81 8.66
N ALA A 245 3.54 11.71 8.68
CA ALA A 245 3.44 10.69 9.72
C ALA A 245 3.74 11.26 11.11
N ALA A 246 4.77 12.11 11.22
CA ALA A 246 5.10 12.76 12.49
C ALA A 246 3.99 13.73 12.95
N ALA A 247 3.37 14.47 12.03
CA ALA A 247 2.25 15.37 12.34
C ALA A 247 1.02 14.57 12.81
N VAL A 248 0.68 13.48 12.10
CA VAL A 248 -0.42 12.57 12.47
C VAL A 248 -0.19 11.92 13.85
N ALA A 249 1.02 11.40 14.13
CA ALA A 249 1.34 10.89 15.47
C ALA A 249 1.22 12.01 16.54
N GLY A 250 1.60 13.23 16.16
CA GLY A 250 1.50 14.42 16.98
C GLY A 250 0.09 14.78 17.43
N GLU A 251 -0.98 14.41 16.72
CA GLU A 251 -2.36 14.62 17.17
C GLU A 251 -2.66 13.91 18.49
N PHE A 252 -2.00 12.79 18.74
CA PHE A 252 -2.27 11.90 19.87
C PHE A 252 -1.20 11.93 20.97
N LEU A 253 0.00 12.42 20.68
CA LEU A 253 1.13 12.42 21.62
C LEU A 253 1.29 13.77 22.32
N PRO A 254 1.77 13.82 23.56
CA PRO A 254 2.03 15.07 24.25
C PRO A 254 3.20 15.83 23.59
N ARG A 255 3.21 17.15 23.79
CA ARG A 255 4.30 18.00 23.30
C ARG A 255 5.65 17.51 23.81
N GLY A 256 6.63 17.46 22.90
CA GLY A 256 7.99 17.01 23.19
C GLY A 256 8.17 15.49 23.22
N ALA A 257 7.08 14.70 23.10
CA ALA A 257 7.20 13.25 22.97
C ALA A 257 8.06 12.88 21.74
N LEU A 258 8.89 11.88 21.89
CA LEU A 258 9.74 11.36 20.83
C LEU A 258 8.88 10.58 19.83
N ILE A 259 9.02 10.88 18.53
CA ILE A 259 8.34 10.17 17.46
C ILE A 259 9.28 9.15 16.83
N TYR A 260 10.47 9.57 16.45
CA TYR A 260 11.53 8.70 15.94
C TYR A 260 12.90 9.37 16.00
N THR A 261 13.97 8.59 15.88
CA THR A 261 15.33 9.04 15.63
C THR A 261 15.84 8.52 14.30
N THR A 262 16.81 9.22 13.71
CA THR A 262 17.38 8.89 12.41
C THR A 262 18.86 8.59 12.51
N GLU A 263 19.34 7.67 11.68
CA GLU A 263 20.74 7.31 11.57
C GLU A 263 21.15 7.31 10.09
N TYR A 264 22.16 8.10 9.73
CA TYR A 264 22.66 8.26 8.36
C TYR A 264 24.14 7.88 8.28
N ARG A 265 24.53 7.24 7.19
CA ARG A 265 25.96 7.11 6.86
C ARG A 265 26.58 8.48 6.55
N LYS A 266 25.88 9.32 5.77
CA LYS A 266 26.17 10.71 5.51
C LYS A 266 24.88 11.48 5.63
N ARG A 267 24.78 12.31 6.68
CA ARG A 267 23.55 13.07 6.92
C ARG A 267 23.33 14.10 5.82
N PRO A 268 22.13 14.15 5.20
CA PRO A 268 21.74 15.27 4.36
C PRO A 268 21.69 16.58 5.17
N GLU A 269 22.00 17.69 4.51
CA GLU A 269 21.90 19.00 5.14
C GLU A 269 20.47 19.27 5.62
N GLY A 270 20.32 19.76 6.87
CA GLY A 270 19.03 20.04 7.47
C GLY A 270 18.25 18.81 7.97
N ALA A 271 18.72 17.58 7.73
CA ALA A 271 18.03 16.38 8.21
C ALA A 271 18.11 16.27 9.75
N PRO A 272 16.97 16.07 10.46
CA PRO A 272 16.95 15.96 11.91
C PRO A 272 17.53 14.63 12.41
N ASP A 273 18.21 14.64 13.56
CA ASP A 273 18.58 13.41 14.30
C ASP A 273 17.41 12.82 15.03
N THR A 274 16.54 13.67 15.51
CA THR A 274 15.49 13.35 16.45
C THR A 274 14.26 14.16 16.08
N VAL A 275 13.14 13.48 15.89
CA VAL A 275 11.86 14.11 15.61
C VAL A 275 10.95 13.97 16.83
N ARG A 276 10.48 15.10 17.31
CA ARG A 276 9.58 15.21 18.48
C ARG A 276 8.33 15.97 18.11
N VAL A 277 7.28 15.75 18.89
CA VAL A 277 6.03 16.49 18.73
C VAL A 277 6.27 17.99 19.00
N GLY A 278 6.12 18.80 17.95
CA GLY A 278 6.21 20.25 17.99
C GLY A 278 4.84 20.87 17.89
N ARG A 279 4.10 21.04 19.02
CA ARG A 279 2.81 21.69 18.98
C ARG A 279 2.89 23.18 19.25
N SER A 280 1.98 23.92 18.62
CA SER A 280 1.64 25.28 19.07
C SER A 280 1.12 25.23 20.51
N PHE A 281 1.36 26.31 21.26
CA PHE A 281 0.90 26.45 22.65
C PHE A 281 -0.62 26.22 22.82
N TRP A 282 -1.40 26.45 21.77
CA TRP A 282 -2.87 26.37 21.77
C TRP A 282 -3.44 25.03 21.29
N SER A 283 -2.62 24.09 20.82
CA SER A 283 -3.10 22.76 20.41
C SER A 283 -2.97 21.76 21.56
N HIS A 284 -4.03 21.00 21.79
CA HIS A 284 -4.08 19.96 22.82
C HIS A 284 -4.02 18.58 22.18
N GLU A 285 -3.34 17.64 22.83
CA GLU A 285 -3.35 16.23 22.44
C GLU A 285 -4.76 15.64 22.58
N LYS A 286 -5.11 14.75 21.67
CA LYS A 286 -6.38 14.01 21.74
C LYS A 286 -6.27 12.93 22.82
N ARG A 287 -7.10 13.00 23.87
CA ARG A 287 -7.00 12.13 25.06
C ARG A 287 -8.20 11.20 25.22
N TYR A 288 -8.49 10.41 24.21
CA TYR A 288 -9.47 9.32 24.30
C TYR A 288 -8.77 7.97 24.03
N PRO A 289 -9.32 6.82 24.48
CA PRO A 289 -8.82 5.50 24.16
C PRO A 289 -8.65 5.33 22.65
N LEU A 290 -7.45 4.91 22.24
CA LEU A 290 -7.04 4.78 20.84
C LEU A 290 -6.61 3.35 20.54
N VAL A 291 -7.20 2.76 19.52
CA VAL A 291 -6.80 1.48 18.94
C VAL A 291 -6.35 1.73 17.51
N VAL A 292 -5.20 1.19 17.13
CA VAL A 292 -4.65 1.32 15.78
C VAL A 292 -4.65 -0.05 15.11
N LEU A 293 -5.30 -0.16 13.96
CA LEU A 293 -5.29 -1.36 13.13
C LEU A 293 -4.12 -1.33 12.16
N ILE A 294 -3.35 -2.43 12.11
CA ILE A 294 -2.24 -2.63 11.18
C ILE A 294 -2.30 -4.03 10.55
N ASN A 295 -1.65 -4.19 9.39
CA ASN A 295 -1.43 -5.48 8.75
C ASN A 295 -0.10 -5.48 7.98
N SER A 296 0.21 -6.56 7.25
CA SER A 296 1.43 -6.69 6.46
C SER A 296 1.56 -5.69 5.30
N GLY A 297 0.48 -4.98 4.94
CA GLY A 297 0.49 -3.85 4.00
C GLY A 297 0.79 -2.51 4.65
N THR A 298 0.78 -2.43 6.00
CA THR A 298 1.19 -1.22 6.74
C THR A 298 2.70 -1.09 6.69
N ALA A 299 3.23 -0.03 6.05
CA ALA A 299 4.67 0.08 5.80
C ALA A 299 5.21 1.51 6.03
N SER A 300 6.53 1.62 6.31
CA SER A 300 7.29 2.88 6.28
C SER A 300 6.69 3.96 7.20
N ALA A 301 6.24 5.10 6.67
CA ALA A 301 5.64 6.22 7.43
C ALA A 301 4.48 5.77 8.33
N SER A 302 3.67 4.81 7.89
CA SER A 302 2.59 4.21 8.70
C SER A 302 3.14 3.44 9.90
N GLU A 303 4.28 2.77 9.74
CA GLU A 303 4.96 2.08 10.82
C GLU A 303 5.56 3.06 11.84
N LEU A 304 5.98 4.26 11.39
CA LEU A 304 6.43 5.33 12.29
C LEU A 304 5.28 5.81 13.18
N VAL A 305 4.08 6.00 12.63
CA VAL A 305 2.88 6.36 13.42
C VAL A 305 2.58 5.26 14.43
N ALA A 306 2.42 4.01 13.98
CA ALA A 306 2.10 2.89 14.86
C ALA A 306 3.17 2.68 15.94
N GLY A 307 4.44 2.72 15.58
CA GLY A 307 5.57 2.56 16.50
C GLY A 307 5.69 3.69 17.52
N ALA A 308 5.50 4.95 17.08
CA ALA A 308 5.51 6.09 17.97
C ALA A 308 4.38 6.02 19.00
N LEU A 309 3.17 5.64 18.58
CA LEU A 309 2.01 5.50 19.46
C LEU A 309 2.16 4.31 20.42
N GLN A 310 2.72 3.19 19.95
CA GLN A 310 2.98 2.01 20.76
C GLN A 310 4.03 2.27 21.85
N ASP A 311 5.18 2.80 21.45
CA ASP A 311 6.33 3.00 22.35
C ASP A 311 6.08 4.09 23.41
N ASN A 312 5.27 5.10 23.08
CA ASN A 312 4.86 6.12 24.03
C ASN A 312 3.63 5.73 24.89
N ASP A 313 3.23 4.46 24.89
CA ASP A 313 2.05 4.00 25.64
C ASP A 313 0.77 4.81 25.35
N ARG A 314 0.56 5.17 24.07
CA ARG A 314 -0.58 6.01 23.69
C ARG A 314 -1.72 5.21 23.05
N ALA A 315 -1.42 4.09 22.43
CA ALA A 315 -2.41 3.26 21.72
C ALA A 315 -2.18 1.77 21.97
N VAL A 316 -3.24 1.00 21.76
CA VAL A 316 -3.16 -0.45 21.55
C VAL A 316 -3.08 -0.71 20.05
N ILE A 317 -2.04 -1.41 19.63
CA ILE A 317 -1.85 -1.83 18.24
C ILE A 317 -2.49 -3.21 18.05
N VAL A 318 -3.35 -3.34 17.03
CA VAL A 318 -4.16 -4.55 16.79
C VAL A 318 -4.02 -5.00 15.34
N GLY A 319 -3.98 -6.28 15.10
CA GLY A 319 -3.94 -6.87 13.75
C GLY A 319 -2.83 -7.86 13.53
N GLN A 320 -2.15 -7.77 12.39
CA GLN A 320 -0.97 -8.57 12.05
C GLN A 320 0.30 -7.70 12.09
N PRO A 321 1.50 -8.32 12.23
CA PRO A 321 2.75 -7.59 12.10
C PRO A 321 2.82 -6.79 10.81
N SER A 322 3.35 -5.57 10.90
CA SER A 322 3.53 -4.69 9.76
C SER A 322 4.66 -5.14 8.83
N PHE A 323 4.87 -4.44 7.73
CA PHE A 323 5.79 -4.81 6.67
C PHE A 323 7.27 -4.91 7.13
N GLY A 324 7.74 -3.95 7.92
CA GLY A 324 9.13 -3.90 8.39
C GLY A 324 10.06 -3.06 7.51
N LYS A 325 9.63 -1.85 7.11
CA LYS A 325 10.43 -0.88 6.37
C LYS A 325 10.71 0.36 7.22
N ALA A 326 11.93 0.46 7.76
CA ALA A 326 12.40 1.60 8.55
C ALA A 326 13.58 2.33 7.86
N LEU A 327 13.44 2.59 6.59
CA LEU A 327 14.45 3.18 5.73
C LEU A 327 14.00 4.55 5.22
N LEU A 328 14.93 5.51 5.29
CA LEU A 328 14.74 6.83 4.70
C LEU A 328 15.27 6.82 3.27
N MET A 329 14.46 7.27 2.34
CA MET A 329 14.82 7.37 0.93
C MET A 329 14.97 8.83 0.53
N ASN A 330 15.90 9.10 -0.39
CA ASN A 330 16.08 10.40 -1.01
C ASN A 330 16.08 10.28 -2.53
N GLY A 331 15.39 11.20 -3.21
CA GLY A 331 15.38 11.31 -4.65
C GLY A 331 16.60 12.09 -5.15
N MET A 332 17.36 11.49 -6.06
CA MET A 332 18.54 12.09 -6.70
C MET A 332 18.32 12.16 -8.20
N PRO A 333 18.21 13.38 -8.81
CA PRO A 333 18.02 13.49 -10.25
C PRO A 333 19.24 12.95 -10.99
N LEU A 334 19.01 12.19 -12.06
CA LEU A 334 20.04 11.69 -12.96
C LEU A 334 20.10 12.52 -14.25
N THR A 335 21.18 12.35 -15.01
CA THR A 335 21.49 13.19 -16.18
C THR A 335 20.55 12.97 -17.37
N ASP A 336 19.89 11.82 -17.44
CA ASP A 336 18.88 11.48 -18.45
C ASP A 336 17.47 11.99 -18.10
N GLY A 337 17.30 12.63 -16.92
CA GLY A 337 16.02 13.09 -16.39
C GLY A 337 15.30 12.07 -15.51
N SER A 338 15.79 10.84 -15.40
CA SER A 338 15.31 9.87 -14.43
C SER A 338 15.67 10.26 -12.99
N MET A 339 15.08 9.62 -12.00
CA MET A 339 15.30 9.87 -10.58
C MET A 339 15.73 8.60 -9.87
N LEU A 340 16.92 8.60 -9.27
CA LEU A 340 17.33 7.53 -8.37
C LEU A 340 16.70 7.75 -6.99
N MET A 341 15.80 6.85 -6.60
CA MET A 341 15.27 6.78 -5.23
C MET A 341 16.17 5.85 -4.42
N LEU A 342 17.04 6.46 -3.59
CA LEU A 342 18.07 5.73 -2.86
C LEU A 342 17.80 5.73 -1.36
N VAL A 343 17.99 4.60 -0.71
CA VAL A 343 18.03 4.49 0.76
C VAL A 343 19.29 5.19 1.28
N VAL A 344 19.09 6.18 2.16
CA VAL A 344 20.16 7.02 2.70
C VAL A 344 20.32 6.93 4.22
N GLY A 345 19.33 6.34 4.92
CA GLY A 345 19.35 6.27 6.37
C GLY A 345 18.33 5.28 6.94
N HIS A 346 18.46 5.06 8.24
CA HIS A 346 17.59 4.20 9.04
C HIS A 346 16.78 5.03 10.04
N VAL A 347 15.63 4.49 10.45
CA VAL A 347 14.78 5.05 11.49
C VAL A 347 14.69 4.10 12.67
N ARG A 348 14.73 4.67 13.89
CA ARG A 348 14.46 3.95 15.15
C ARG A 348 13.22 4.52 15.81
N THR A 349 12.43 3.67 16.39
CA THR A 349 11.25 4.06 17.17
C THR A 349 11.66 4.71 18.51
N PRO A 350 10.74 5.31 19.28
CA PRO A 350 11.07 6.00 20.52
C PRO A 350 11.85 5.18 21.54
N CYS A 351 11.59 3.88 21.68
CA CYS A 351 12.36 3.03 22.59
C CYS A 351 13.71 2.56 21.98
N GLY A 352 14.05 2.99 20.75
CA GLY A 352 15.34 2.71 20.13
C GLY A 352 15.38 1.43 19.29
N ARG A 353 14.28 0.69 19.15
CA ARG A 353 14.24 -0.51 18.30
C ARG A 353 14.29 -0.16 16.82
N VAL A 354 14.98 -0.99 16.05
CA VAL A 354 14.95 -0.98 14.59
C VAL A 354 13.86 -1.94 14.15
N ILE A 355 12.87 -1.43 13.45
CA ILE A 355 11.77 -2.26 12.91
C ILE A 355 12.08 -2.80 11.52
N GLN A 356 13.18 -2.35 10.89
CA GLN A 356 13.62 -2.84 9.59
C GLN A 356 13.82 -4.36 9.62
N ARG A 357 13.19 -5.03 8.67
CA ARG A 357 13.41 -6.46 8.39
C ARG A 357 14.79 -6.66 7.77
N GLU A 358 15.49 -7.70 8.19
CA GLU A 358 16.78 -8.07 7.60
C GLU A 358 16.62 -8.39 6.11
N TYR A 359 17.52 -7.85 5.30
CA TYR A 359 17.50 -8.03 3.84
C TYR A 359 18.87 -8.42 3.26
N HIS A 360 19.93 -8.44 4.08
CA HIS A 360 21.25 -8.82 3.58
C HIS A 360 21.30 -10.32 3.26
N GLY A 361 21.77 -10.64 2.05
CA GLY A 361 21.97 -12.03 1.63
C GLY A 361 20.69 -12.78 1.21
N ILE A 362 19.53 -12.10 1.15
CA ILE A 362 18.29 -12.68 0.63
C ILE A 362 17.87 -11.95 -0.64
N SER A 363 17.15 -12.65 -1.53
CA SER A 363 16.63 -12.04 -2.75
C SER A 363 15.49 -11.07 -2.44
N ARG A 364 15.26 -10.10 -3.34
CA ARG A 364 14.12 -9.19 -3.25
C ARG A 364 12.79 -9.94 -3.15
N HIS A 365 12.60 -10.99 -3.94
CA HIS A 365 11.40 -11.84 -3.89
C HIS A 365 11.20 -12.46 -2.51
N GLU A 366 12.26 -13.05 -1.94
CA GLU A 366 12.22 -13.66 -0.61
C GLU A 366 11.95 -12.61 0.49
N TYR A 367 12.53 -11.42 0.40
CA TYR A 367 12.26 -10.32 1.30
C TYR A 367 10.77 -9.98 1.36
N TYR A 368 10.13 -9.78 0.21
CA TYR A 368 8.69 -9.46 0.14
C TYR A 368 7.81 -10.64 0.58
N ARG A 369 8.24 -11.88 0.32
CA ARG A 369 7.55 -13.08 0.80
C ARG A 369 7.56 -13.14 2.34
N LEU A 370 8.72 -12.94 2.95
CA LEU A 370 8.89 -12.92 4.41
C LEU A 370 8.09 -11.78 5.06
N ALA A 371 8.07 -10.60 4.46
CA ALA A 371 7.29 -9.47 4.96
C ALA A 371 5.80 -9.78 5.11
N ARG A 372 5.27 -10.65 4.26
CA ARG A 372 3.86 -11.07 4.30
C ARG A 372 3.61 -12.27 5.22
N ALA A 373 4.57 -13.16 5.37
CA ALA A 373 4.38 -14.46 6.03
C ALA A 373 4.86 -14.50 7.49
N GLU A 374 5.88 -13.69 7.85
CA GLU A 374 6.56 -13.81 9.14
C GLU A 374 5.76 -13.16 10.28
N ARG A 375 5.48 -13.95 11.33
CA ARG A 375 4.66 -13.53 12.48
C ARG A 375 5.37 -13.73 13.83
N ASP A 376 6.50 -14.44 13.81
CA ASP A 376 7.18 -14.88 15.02
C ASP A 376 8.02 -13.75 15.65
N THR A 377 7.96 -13.65 16.97
CA THR A 377 8.77 -12.73 17.78
C THR A 377 9.96 -13.40 18.45
N VAL A 378 10.12 -14.72 18.31
CA VAL A 378 11.21 -15.49 18.93
C VAL A 378 12.56 -15.00 18.40
N GLY A 379 13.46 -14.66 19.32
CA GLY A 379 14.82 -14.18 18.99
C GLY A 379 14.88 -12.74 18.42
N ARG A 380 13.76 -12.02 18.37
CA ARG A 380 13.74 -10.65 17.87
C ARG A 380 14.23 -9.65 18.91
N PRO A 381 14.90 -8.57 18.48
CA PRO A 381 15.26 -7.47 19.38
C PRO A 381 13.99 -6.88 20.00
N SER A 382 14.04 -6.62 21.30
CA SER A 382 12.92 -6.07 22.04
C SER A 382 13.35 -4.87 22.88
N CYS A 383 12.39 -4.04 23.24
CA CYS A 383 12.52 -3.00 24.26
C CYS A 383 11.26 -2.93 25.10
N HIS A 384 11.29 -2.08 26.13
CA HIS A 384 10.15 -1.84 26.99
C HIS A 384 9.64 -0.41 26.79
N THR A 385 8.33 -0.26 26.72
CA THR A 385 7.66 1.05 26.74
C THR A 385 7.76 1.69 28.15
N VAL A 386 7.30 2.91 28.30
CA VAL A 386 7.32 3.60 29.60
C VAL A 386 6.51 2.85 30.67
N SER A 387 5.39 2.23 30.31
CA SER A 387 4.58 1.40 31.22
C SER A 387 5.15 -0.01 31.46
N GLY A 388 6.23 -0.39 30.73
CA GLY A 388 6.89 -1.68 30.86
C GLY A 388 6.36 -2.77 29.92
N ARG A 389 5.55 -2.44 28.92
CA ARG A 389 5.13 -3.39 27.87
C ARG A 389 6.32 -3.79 27.02
N THR A 390 6.46 -5.07 26.72
CA THR A 390 7.49 -5.56 25.78
C THR A 390 7.03 -5.35 24.35
N VAL A 391 7.86 -4.69 23.53
CA VAL A 391 7.63 -4.45 22.11
C VAL A 391 8.83 -4.94 21.30
N TYR A 392 8.59 -5.43 20.08
CA TYR A 392 9.57 -6.12 19.26
C TYR A 392 9.94 -5.34 18.00
N GLY A 393 11.16 -5.55 17.52
CA GLY A 393 11.68 -4.99 16.26
C GLY A 393 12.17 -6.07 15.29
N GLY A 394 12.92 -5.68 14.26
CA GLY A 394 13.57 -6.59 13.31
C GLY A 394 12.63 -7.26 12.31
N GLY A 395 11.38 -6.83 12.20
CA GLY A 395 10.40 -7.42 11.27
C GLY A 395 9.09 -6.67 11.17
N GLY A 396 9.11 -5.37 11.51
CA GLY A 396 7.95 -4.49 11.54
C GLY A 396 7.50 -4.13 12.96
N ILE A 397 6.32 -3.56 13.04
CA ILE A 397 5.59 -3.31 14.29
C ILE A 397 4.77 -4.56 14.59
N TYR A 398 5.05 -5.19 15.73
CA TYR A 398 4.25 -6.32 16.22
C TYR A 398 3.08 -5.81 17.03
N PRO A 399 1.86 -6.28 16.76
CA PRO A 399 0.67 -5.79 17.46
C PRO A 399 0.64 -6.23 18.93
N ASP A 400 0.04 -5.41 19.78
CA ASP A 400 -0.23 -5.74 21.19
C ASP A 400 -1.33 -6.80 21.33
N ALA A 401 -2.23 -6.85 20.34
CA ALA A 401 -3.27 -7.87 20.20
C ALA A 401 -3.24 -8.41 18.77
N SER A 402 -2.62 -9.58 18.60
CA SER A 402 -2.56 -10.26 17.31
C SER A 402 -3.92 -10.82 16.91
N LEU A 403 -4.29 -10.62 15.64
CA LEU A 403 -5.45 -11.24 15.03
C LEU A 403 -5.02 -12.38 14.11
N PRO A 404 -5.84 -13.43 13.97
CA PRO A 404 -5.57 -14.50 13.02
C PRO A 404 -5.49 -13.92 11.60
N GLU A 405 -4.62 -14.52 10.79
CA GLU A 405 -4.57 -14.19 9.37
C GLU A 405 -5.91 -14.57 8.72
N PRO A 406 -6.47 -13.69 7.88
CA PRO A 406 -7.66 -14.08 7.11
C PRO A 406 -7.37 -15.31 6.27
N ASP A 407 -8.30 -16.26 6.24
CA ASP A 407 -8.20 -17.38 5.31
C ASP A 407 -7.97 -16.88 3.89
N PRO A 408 -7.08 -17.53 3.11
CA PRO A 408 -6.90 -17.17 1.72
C PRO A 408 -8.24 -17.22 0.98
N PRO A 409 -8.46 -16.32 0.01
CA PRO A 409 -9.72 -16.33 -0.73
C PRO A 409 -9.87 -17.69 -1.45
N PRO A 410 -11.06 -18.31 -1.40
CA PRO A 410 -11.30 -19.52 -2.17
C PRO A 410 -11.15 -19.23 -3.68
N LEU A 411 -10.81 -20.25 -4.47
CA LEU A 411 -10.49 -20.09 -5.89
C LEU A 411 -11.57 -19.34 -6.68
N TRP A 412 -12.86 -19.61 -6.39
CA TRP A 412 -13.93 -18.89 -7.05
C TRP A 412 -13.93 -17.38 -6.75
N LEU A 413 -13.57 -16.99 -5.51
CA LEU A 413 -13.53 -15.58 -5.12
C LEU A 413 -12.28 -14.89 -5.72
N ALA A 414 -11.15 -15.58 -5.76
CA ALA A 414 -9.96 -15.09 -6.44
C ALA A 414 -10.25 -14.86 -7.94
N ARG A 415 -10.94 -15.82 -8.58
CA ARG A 415 -11.26 -15.72 -10.01
C ARG A 415 -12.25 -14.59 -10.33
N ILE A 416 -13.32 -14.40 -9.54
CA ILE A 416 -14.23 -13.27 -9.77
C ILE A 416 -13.53 -11.92 -9.58
N ALA A 417 -12.50 -11.85 -8.74
CA ALA A 417 -11.70 -10.65 -8.55
C ALA A 417 -10.73 -10.43 -9.72
N GLU A 418 -10.05 -11.49 -10.18
CA GLU A 418 -9.14 -11.47 -11.32
C GLU A 418 -9.85 -11.07 -12.63
N ASP A 419 -11.04 -11.62 -12.86
CA ASP A 419 -11.87 -11.32 -14.04
C ASP A 419 -12.68 -10.02 -13.89
N GLU A 420 -12.52 -9.29 -12.76
CA GLU A 420 -13.24 -8.06 -12.42
C GLU A 420 -14.78 -8.17 -12.50
N LEU A 421 -15.33 -9.36 -12.27
CA LEU A 421 -16.76 -9.61 -12.44
C LEU A 421 -17.66 -8.72 -11.57
N PRO A 422 -17.33 -8.39 -10.29
CA PRO A 422 -18.11 -7.45 -9.52
C PRO A 422 -18.14 -6.04 -10.14
N LEU A 423 -17.03 -5.58 -10.72
CA LEU A 423 -16.92 -4.29 -11.39
C LEU A 423 -17.77 -4.28 -12.67
N LYS A 424 -17.66 -5.32 -13.50
CA LYS A 424 -18.43 -5.46 -14.74
C LYS A 424 -19.93 -5.62 -14.51
N TRP A 425 -20.36 -6.20 -13.37
CA TRP A 425 -21.75 -6.38 -13.00
C TRP A 425 -22.39 -5.16 -12.38
N VAL A 426 -21.64 -4.41 -11.55
CA VAL A 426 -22.20 -3.39 -10.68
C VAL A 426 -22.88 -2.25 -11.43
N GLY A 427 -22.32 -1.83 -12.58
CA GLY A 427 -22.92 -0.79 -13.43
C GLY A 427 -24.32 -1.16 -13.91
N GLY A 428 -24.48 -2.39 -14.41
CA GLY A 428 -25.80 -2.92 -14.79
C GLY A 428 -26.77 -3.01 -13.61
N TYR A 429 -26.27 -3.46 -12.45
CA TYR A 429 -27.07 -3.55 -11.23
C TYR A 429 -27.57 -2.18 -10.74
N ILE A 430 -26.69 -1.18 -10.62
CA ILE A 430 -27.05 0.16 -10.16
C ILE A 430 -28.03 0.82 -11.13
N THR A 431 -27.79 0.67 -12.43
CA THR A 431 -28.67 1.21 -13.47
C THR A 431 -30.08 0.60 -13.40
N ALA A 432 -30.16 -0.73 -13.24
CA ALA A 432 -31.45 -1.44 -13.11
C ALA A 432 -32.17 -1.13 -11.79
N ALA A 433 -31.45 -0.99 -10.69
CA ALA A 433 -32.00 -0.64 -9.39
C ALA A 433 -32.55 0.81 -9.38
N GLY A 434 -31.86 1.75 -10.06
CA GLY A 434 -32.28 3.14 -10.15
C GLY A 434 -32.65 3.75 -8.79
N PRO A 435 -33.85 4.35 -8.65
CA PRO A 435 -34.30 4.98 -7.40
C PRO A 435 -34.55 4.01 -6.25
N THR A 436 -34.63 2.69 -6.50
CA THR A 436 -34.87 1.67 -5.46
C THR A 436 -33.60 1.28 -4.71
N LEU A 437 -32.42 1.74 -5.17
CA LEU A 437 -31.16 1.54 -4.46
C LEU A 437 -31.24 2.26 -3.10
N PRO A 438 -30.99 1.56 -1.97
CA PRO A 438 -31.06 2.18 -0.64
C PRO A 438 -30.03 3.31 -0.50
N SER A 439 -30.27 4.25 0.42
CA SER A 439 -29.23 5.23 0.81
C SER A 439 -28.03 4.53 1.44
N LEU A 440 -26.86 5.20 1.43
CA LEU A 440 -25.64 4.65 2.04
C LEU A 440 -25.87 4.27 3.51
N ASP A 441 -26.52 5.13 4.30
CA ASP A 441 -26.79 4.83 5.72
C ASP A 441 -27.69 3.60 5.88
N SER A 442 -28.70 3.42 5.02
CA SER A 442 -29.53 2.22 5.02
C SER A 442 -28.77 0.97 4.61
N LEU A 443 -27.85 1.10 3.64
CA LEU A 443 -27.00 0.00 3.19
C LEU A 443 -26.00 -0.41 4.30
N VAL A 444 -25.37 0.56 4.94
CA VAL A 444 -24.46 0.35 6.07
C VAL A 444 -25.19 -0.32 7.25
N ALA A 445 -26.39 0.13 7.59
CA ALA A 445 -27.16 -0.45 8.68
C ALA A 445 -27.58 -1.92 8.42
N ARG A 446 -27.83 -2.28 7.16
CA ARG A 446 -28.16 -3.67 6.78
C ARG A 446 -26.93 -4.55 6.57
N ALA A 447 -25.82 -3.95 6.17
CA ALA A 447 -24.58 -4.60 5.75
C ALA A 447 -24.76 -5.70 4.68
N ALA A 448 -25.85 -5.62 3.89
CA ALA A 448 -26.23 -6.64 2.93
C ALA A 448 -27.04 -6.07 1.76
N LEU A 449 -26.89 -6.69 0.58
CA LEU A 449 -27.77 -6.51 -0.58
C LEU A 449 -29.02 -7.42 -0.47
N PRO A 450 -30.09 -7.14 -1.20
CA PRO A 450 -31.20 -8.06 -1.35
C PRO A 450 -30.76 -9.44 -1.88
N ALA A 451 -31.35 -10.54 -1.41
CA ALA A 451 -31.01 -11.89 -1.87
C ALA A 451 -31.10 -12.04 -3.40
N ALA A 452 -32.05 -11.35 -4.04
CA ALA A 452 -32.18 -11.32 -5.50
C ALA A 452 -30.92 -10.80 -6.21
N ALA A 453 -30.19 -9.83 -5.62
CA ALA A 453 -28.95 -9.30 -6.20
C ALA A 453 -27.84 -10.35 -6.18
N VAL A 454 -27.74 -11.14 -5.10
CA VAL A 454 -26.77 -12.23 -5.00
C VAL A 454 -27.07 -13.33 -6.02
N THR A 455 -28.34 -13.73 -6.15
CA THR A 455 -28.76 -14.70 -7.16
C THR A 455 -28.45 -14.21 -8.57
N GLN A 456 -28.73 -12.93 -8.85
CA GLN A 456 -28.45 -12.31 -10.13
C GLN A 456 -26.95 -12.29 -10.44
N PHE A 457 -26.11 -11.94 -9.47
CA PHE A 457 -24.64 -11.98 -9.64
C PHE A 457 -24.16 -13.41 -9.91
N ARG A 458 -24.70 -14.42 -9.23
CA ARG A 458 -24.36 -15.83 -9.50
C ARG A 458 -24.65 -16.21 -10.96
N SER A 459 -25.83 -15.83 -11.46
CA SER A 459 -26.18 -16.06 -12.87
C SER A 459 -25.24 -15.31 -13.82
N PHE A 460 -24.87 -14.08 -13.48
CA PHE A 460 -23.91 -13.29 -14.25
C PHE A 460 -22.52 -13.94 -14.28
N ALA A 461 -21.98 -14.36 -13.13
CA ALA A 461 -20.69 -15.03 -13.03
C ALA A 461 -20.65 -16.37 -13.80
N ALA A 462 -21.76 -17.09 -13.81
CA ALA A 462 -21.89 -18.34 -14.54
C ALA A 462 -21.79 -18.15 -16.07
N THR A 463 -22.17 -16.97 -16.62
CA THR A 463 -21.98 -16.66 -18.05
C THR A 463 -20.51 -16.53 -18.43
N ASP A 464 -19.64 -16.20 -17.46
CA ASP A 464 -18.19 -16.13 -17.62
C ASP A 464 -17.48 -17.43 -17.13
N GLY A 465 -18.25 -18.51 -16.93
CA GLY A 465 -17.73 -19.83 -16.56
C GLY A 465 -17.26 -19.94 -15.10
N VAL A 466 -17.70 -19.02 -14.22
CA VAL A 466 -17.36 -19.06 -12.80
C VAL A 466 -18.53 -19.60 -11.99
N GLU A 467 -18.38 -20.83 -11.47
CA GLU A 467 -19.33 -21.44 -10.56
C GLU A 467 -19.05 -21.02 -9.12
N ILE A 468 -20.03 -20.43 -8.46
CA ILE A 468 -19.94 -19.99 -7.05
C ILE A 468 -20.69 -21.00 -6.20
N PRO A 469 -20.05 -21.64 -5.18
CA PRO A 469 -20.69 -22.64 -4.32
C PRO A 469 -21.94 -22.11 -3.61
N ALA A 470 -22.94 -22.95 -3.40
CA ALA A 470 -24.22 -22.57 -2.79
C ALA A 470 -24.07 -22.01 -1.36
N ASP A 471 -23.08 -22.51 -0.61
CA ASP A 471 -22.76 -22.09 0.76
C ASP A 471 -21.91 -20.82 0.84
N ALA A 472 -21.55 -20.23 -0.29
CA ALA A 472 -20.67 -19.04 -0.36
C ALA A 472 -21.39 -17.72 -0.08
N ASP A 473 -22.69 -17.70 0.19
CA ASP A 473 -23.52 -16.50 0.25
C ASP A 473 -22.99 -15.41 1.17
N THR A 474 -22.52 -15.74 2.36
CA THR A 474 -21.99 -14.75 3.31
C THR A 474 -20.75 -14.03 2.78
N ARG A 475 -19.81 -14.78 2.16
CA ARG A 475 -18.58 -14.19 1.58
C ARG A 475 -18.89 -13.38 0.32
N LEU A 476 -19.75 -13.93 -0.52
CA LEU A 476 -20.19 -13.24 -1.74
C LEU A 476 -20.94 -11.95 -1.41
N GLN A 477 -21.88 -12.01 -0.48
CA GLN A 477 -22.64 -10.86 0.00
C GLN A 477 -21.71 -9.72 0.48
N ARG A 478 -20.70 -10.07 1.29
CA ARG A 478 -19.72 -9.12 1.79
C ARG A 478 -18.91 -8.48 0.65
N ALA A 479 -18.50 -9.24 -0.35
CA ALA A 479 -17.81 -8.72 -1.50
C ALA A 479 -18.71 -7.78 -2.31
N LEU A 480 -19.89 -8.22 -2.70
CA LEU A 480 -20.80 -7.47 -3.57
C LEU A 480 -21.29 -6.16 -2.94
N VAL A 481 -21.65 -6.17 -1.64
CA VAL A 481 -22.14 -4.96 -0.97
C VAL A 481 -21.07 -3.86 -0.92
N ARG A 482 -19.80 -4.23 -0.76
CA ARG A 482 -18.67 -3.31 -0.80
C ARG A 482 -18.50 -2.71 -2.19
N PHE A 483 -18.59 -3.53 -3.25
CA PHE A 483 -18.51 -3.05 -4.64
C PHE A 483 -19.68 -2.13 -5.00
N VAL A 484 -20.91 -2.43 -4.61
CA VAL A 484 -22.06 -1.55 -4.82
C VAL A 484 -21.89 -0.24 -4.08
N ALA A 485 -21.40 -0.28 -2.84
CA ALA A 485 -21.12 0.92 -2.06
C ALA A 485 -20.01 1.78 -2.71
N TYR A 486 -18.93 1.15 -3.18
CA TYR A 486 -17.88 1.83 -3.93
C TYR A 486 -18.40 2.48 -5.20
N ALA A 487 -19.09 1.71 -6.04
CA ALA A 487 -19.58 2.19 -7.33
C ALA A 487 -20.55 3.36 -7.23
N LYS A 488 -21.28 3.47 -6.11
CA LYS A 488 -22.29 4.52 -5.92
C LYS A 488 -21.79 5.72 -5.12
N TRP A 489 -20.91 5.51 -4.14
CA TRP A 489 -20.45 6.53 -3.19
C TRP A 489 -18.92 6.61 -3.07
N GLY A 490 -18.18 5.98 -3.98
CA GLY A 490 -16.72 5.98 -3.99
C GLY A 490 -16.12 5.38 -2.71
N ASP A 491 -14.94 5.87 -2.37
CA ASP A 491 -14.16 5.42 -1.21
C ASP A 491 -14.93 5.52 0.11
N GLU A 492 -15.72 6.58 0.32
CA GLU A 492 -16.54 6.71 1.54
C GLU A 492 -17.49 5.51 1.68
N GLY A 493 -18.21 5.17 0.60
CA GLY A 493 -19.11 4.02 0.60
C GLY A 493 -18.38 2.71 0.85
N TYR A 494 -17.29 2.48 0.15
CA TYR A 494 -16.46 1.28 0.30
C TYR A 494 -15.97 1.09 1.74
N TYR A 495 -15.27 2.09 2.29
CA TYR A 495 -14.66 1.95 3.61
C TYR A 495 -15.68 1.96 4.76
N ARG A 496 -16.83 2.62 4.61
CA ARG A 496 -17.93 2.47 5.59
C ARG A 496 -18.45 1.03 5.61
N MET A 497 -18.61 0.39 4.43
CA MET A 497 -19.00 -1.02 4.35
C MET A 497 -17.92 -1.96 4.88
N VAL A 498 -16.63 -1.68 4.58
CA VAL A 498 -15.52 -2.43 5.17
C VAL A 498 -15.60 -2.37 6.69
N ALA A 499 -15.69 -1.19 7.28
CA ALA A 499 -15.67 -1.02 8.74
C ALA A 499 -16.79 -1.78 9.46
N VAL A 500 -18.00 -1.83 8.90
CA VAL A 500 -19.13 -2.53 9.55
C VAL A 500 -19.18 -4.03 9.24
N THR A 501 -18.54 -4.50 8.17
CA THR A 501 -18.52 -5.91 7.76
C THR A 501 -17.25 -6.65 8.14
N ASP A 502 -16.26 -5.96 8.68
CA ASP A 502 -14.94 -6.51 8.95
C ASP A 502 -14.81 -7.02 10.40
N PRO A 503 -14.53 -8.31 10.60
CA PRO A 503 -14.33 -8.87 11.93
C PRO A 503 -13.10 -8.29 12.65
N GLU A 504 -12.10 -7.80 11.93
CA GLU A 504 -10.91 -7.17 12.53
C GLU A 504 -11.26 -5.82 13.18
N VAL A 505 -12.14 -5.02 12.56
CA VAL A 505 -12.65 -3.77 13.16
C VAL A 505 -13.46 -4.08 14.42
N GLN A 506 -14.26 -5.15 14.41
CA GLN A 506 -14.99 -5.59 15.60
C GLN A 506 -14.03 -6.09 16.70
N ALA A 507 -12.95 -6.77 16.32
CA ALA A 507 -11.92 -7.20 17.27
C ALA A 507 -11.17 -6.00 17.87
N ALA A 508 -10.88 -4.97 17.08
CA ALA A 508 -10.28 -3.73 17.56
C ALA A 508 -11.15 -3.04 18.62
N GLN A 509 -12.46 -2.99 18.42
CA GLN A 509 -13.38 -2.39 19.40
C GLN A 509 -13.33 -3.08 20.76
N ARG A 510 -13.04 -4.38 20.82
CA ARG A 510 -12.89 -5.13 22.08
C ARG A 510 -11.64 -4.75 22.89
N GLN A 511 -10.71 -3.97 22.31
CA GLN A 511 -9.46 -3.57 22.95
C GLN A 511 -9.55 -2.19 23.64
N PHE A 512 -10.70 -1.52 23.64
CA PHE A 512 -10.82 -0.18 24.21
C PHE A 512 -10.60 -0.10 25.71
N ASP A 513 -10.95 -1.14 26.48
CA ASP A 513 -10.69 -1.15 27.92
C ASP A 513 -9.18 -1.21 28.19
N ARG A 514 -8.44 -2.00 27.39
CA ARG A 514 -6.98 -2.03 27.42
C ARG A 514 -6.39 -0.68 27.01
N ALA A 515 -6.91 -0.05 25.96
CA ALA A 515 -6.47 1.27 25.52
C ALA A 515 -6.73 2.36 26.59
N ALA A 516 -7.84 2.28 27.32
CA ALA A 516 -8.15 3.17 28.43
C ALA A 516 -7.19 2.97 29.63
N THR A 517 -6.83 1.71 29.93
CA THR A 517 -5.84 1.36 30.96
C THR A 517 -4.48 1.96 30.64
N ILE A 518 -3.99 1.78 29.41
CA ILE A 518 -2.72 2.36 28.94
C ILE A 518 -2.76 3.89 29.03
N LEU A 519 -3.82 4.51 28.54
CA LEU A 519 -3.97 5.97 28.55
C LEU A 519 -3.97 6.55 29.98
N SER A 520 -4.48 5.82 30.96
CA SER A 520 -4.49 6.22 32.37
C SER A 520 -3.12 6.11 33.04
N GLY A 521 -2.13 5.50 32.40
CA GLY A 521 -0.81 5.19 32.98
C GLY A 521 -0.84 4.07 34.01
N LEU A 522 -1.94 3.33 34.12
CA LEU A 522 -2.03 2.12 34.94
C LEU A 522 -1.32 0.96 34.24
N LYS A 523 -0.69 0.08 35.04
CA LYS A 523 -0.11 -1.15 34.48
C LYS A 523 -1.24 -2.06 34.00
N GLU A 524 -1.03 -2.69 32.84
CA GLU A 524 -1.93 -3.74 32.37
C GLU A 524 -1.95 -4.89 33.38
N PRO A 525 -3.12 -5.53 33.61
CA PRO A 525 -3.15 -6.77 34.37
C PRO A 525 -2.34 -7.85 33.63
N PRO A 526 -1.64 -8.76 34.33
CA PRO A 526 -0.80 -9.78 33.78
C PRO A 526 -1.53 -10.76 32.85
#